data_f458f37bc4f51291b0f6efdee15d6f87
#
_entry.id   f458f37bc4f51291b0f6efdee15d6f87
#
_cell.length_a   1.000
_cell.length_b   1.000
_cell.length_c   1.000
_cell.angle_alpha   90.00
_cell.angle_beta   90.00
_cell.angle_gamma   90.00
#
_symmetry.space_group_name_H-M   'P 1'
#
loop_
_entity.id
_entity.type
_entity.pdbx_description
1 polymer ?
#
loop_
_entity_poly.entity_id
_entity_poly.type
_entity_poly.pdbx_seq_one_letter_code
_entity_poly.pdbx_strand_id
1 'polypeptide(L)' 'MKVLVTGAAGFIGGQLWHTLWKRGDEVVGIDNFSYGNLDNLKFDDHDFGAEVRRMDT' A
#
# COMPACT_ATOMS: atom_id res chain seq x y z
N MET A 1 -0.62 -8.19 -13.76
CA MET A 1 -2.01 -8.05 -13.29
C MET A 1 -2.16 -6.70 -12.59
N LYS A 2 -3.32 -6.09 -12.71
CA LYS A 2 -3.60 -4.83 -12.00
C LYS A 2 -4.42 -5.15 -10.76
N VAL A 3 -3.93 -4.72 -9.59
CA VAL A 3 -4.52 -5.06 -8.29
C VAL A 3 -4.80 -3.81 -7.50
N LEU A 4 -5.97 -3.75 -6.88
CA LEU A 4 -6.33 -2.68 -5.96
C LEU A 4 -6.24 -3.22 -4.53
N VAL A 5 -5.48 -2.53 -3.68
CA VAL A 5 -5.33 -2.89 -2.27
C VAL A 5 -6.02 -1.82 -1.43
N THR A 6 -7.07 -2.20 -0.71
CA THR A 6 -7.73 -1.32 0.26
C THR A 6 -7.09 -1.51 1.63
N GLY A 7 -7.10 -0.46 2.45
CA GLY A 7 -6.39 -0.50 3.73
C GLY A 7 -4.87 -0.59 3.55
N ALA A 8 -4.36 0.04 2.49
CA ALA A 8 -2.98 -0.14 2.06
C ALA A 8 -1.96 0.34 3.09
N ALA A 9 -2.30 1.35 3.89
CA ALA A 9 -1.39 1.86 4.92
C ALA A 9 -1.45 1.06 6.23
N GLY A 10 -2.29 0.03 6.30
CA GLY A 10 -2.29 -0.89 7.41
C GLY A 10 -1.13 -1.87 7.31
N PHE A 11 -0.83 -2.55 8.41
CA PHE A 11 0.31 -3.47 8.45
C PHE A 11 0.18 -4.58 7.40
N ILE A 12 -0.97 -5.24 7.36
CA ILE A 12 -1.19 -6.35 6.42
C ILE A 12 -1.29 -5.84 4.99
N GLY A 13 -2.00 -4.72 4.77
CA GLY A 13 -2.16 -4.13 3.44
C GLY A 13 -0.83 -3.70 2.84
N GLY A 14 0.04 -3.09 3.64
CA GLY A 14 1.38 -2.71 3.19
C GLY A 14 2.23 -3.90 2.79
N GLN A 15 2.18 -4.97 3.59
CA GLN A 15 2.91 -6.20 3.27
C GLN A 15 2.42 -6.83 1.97
N LEU A 16 1.12 -6.85 1.76
CA LEU A 16 0.53 -7.36 0.53
C LEU A 16 0.94 -6.53 -0.67
N TRP A 17 0.91 -5.21 -0.56
CA TRP A 17 1.34 -4.31 -1.63
C TRP A 17 2.79 -4.58 -2.01
N HIS A 18 3.66 -4.67 -1.02
CA HIS A 18 5.09 -4.94 -1.25
C HIS A 18 5.30 -6.27 -1.98
N THR A 19 4.60 -7.30 -1.53
CA THR A 19 4.69 -8.63 -2.14
C THR A 19 4.26 -8.60 -3.61
N LEU A 20 3.12 -7.98 -3.91
CA LEU A 20 2.61 -7.87 -5.27
C LEU A 20 3.52 -7.03 -6.16
N TRP A 21 4.04 -5.94 -5.61
CA TRP A 21 4.98 -5.08 -6.34
C TRP A 21 6.24 -5.85 -6.73
N LYS A 22 6.77 -6.66 -5.84
CA LYS A 22 7.96 -7.47 -6.10
C LYS A 22 7.72 -8.53 -7.17
N ARG A 23 6.47 -8.97 -7.33
CA ARG A 23 6.08 -9.90 -8.39
C ARG A 23 5.97 -9.22 -9.75
N GLY A 24 6.05 -7.90 -9.81
CA GLY A 24 5.89 -7.14 -11.03
C GLY A 24 4.45 -6.78 -11.36
N ASP A 25 3.53 -6.96 -10.43
CA ASP A 25 2.13 -6.58 -10.62
C ASP A 25 1.97 -5.07 -10.51
N GLU A 26 1.02 -4.50 -11.25
CA GLU A 26 0.63 -3.11 -11.10
C GLU A 26 -0.35 -3.01 -9.93
N VAL A 27 0.05 -2.31 -8.88
CA VAL A 27 -0.75 -2.23 -7.65
C VAL A 27 -1.13 -0.78 -7.37
N VAL A 28 -2.40 -0.55 -7.06
CA VAL A 28 -2.90 0.74 -6.59
C VAL A 28 -3.34 0.56 -5.14
N GLY A 29 -2.74 1.32 -4.23
CA GLY A 29 -3.08 1.27 -2.82
C GLY A 29 -3.94 2.46 -2.43
N ILE A 30 -5.01 2.21 -1.68
CA ILE A 30 -5.86 3.26 -1.12
C ILE A 30 -6.07 3.02 0.37
N ASP A 31 -6.19 4.11 1.12
CA ASP A 31 -6.44 4.05 2.56
C ASP A 31 -7.06 5.36 3.01
N ASN A 32 -7.94 5.30 4.01
CA ASN A 32 -8.49 6.51 4.63
C ASN A 32 -7.66 6.95 5.85
N PHE A 33 -6.63 6.20 6.20
CA PHE A 33 -5.70 6.45 7.31
C PHE A 33 -6.35 6.48 8.70
N SER A 34 -7.52 5.84 8.85
CA SER A 34 -8.15 5.72 10.16
C SER A 34 -7.32 4.86 11.12
N TYR A 35 -6.73 3.79 10.60
CA TYR A 35 -5.89 2.87 11.36
C TYR A 35 -4.53 2.66 10.72
N GLY A 36 -4.32 3.22 9.53
CA GLY A 36 -3.10 3.04 8.78
C GLY A 36 -2.04 4.07 9.16
N ASN A 37 -0.81 3.77 8.81
CA ASN A 37 0.33 4.64 9.04
C ASN A 37 1.26 4.56 7.84
N LEU A 38 1.73 5.71 7.36
CA LEU A 38 2.66 5.75 6.23
C LEU A 38 3.94 4.96 6.50
N ASP A 39 4.35 4.83 7.76
CA ASP A 39 5.53 4.05 8.11
C ASP A 39 5.40 2.58 7.73
N ASN A 40 4.16 2.06 7.65
CA ASN A 40 3.91 0.69 7.20
C ASN A 40 4.21 0.49 5.73
N LEU A 41 4.38 1.57 4.97
CA LEU A 41 4.63 1.54 3.53
C LEU A 41 6.08 1.81 3.18
N LYS A 42 6.94 1.96 4.18
CA LYS A 42 8.37 2.18 3.97
C LYS A 42 9.11 0.86 4.07
N PHE A 43 9.75 0.48 2.99
CA PHE A 43 10.56 -0.73 2.90
C PHE A 43 11.97 -0.34 2.46
N ASP A 44 12.93 -1.23 2.69
CA ASP A 44 14.32 -0.96 2.33
C ASP A 44 14.51 -0.74 0.83
N ASP A 45 13.70 -1.40 0.01
CA ASP A 45 13.81 -1.34 -1.45
C ASP A 45 12.82 -0.37 -2.09
N HIS A 46 11.78 0.09 -1.36
CA HIS A 46 10.81 1.01 -1.92
C HIS A 46 9.96 1.66 -0.82
N ASP A 47 9.55 2.89 -1.04
CA ASP A 47 8.62 3.62 -0.17
C ASP A 47 7.32 3.88 -0.92
N PHE A 48 6.25 3.18 -0.53
CA PHE A 48 4.94 3.33 -1.14
C PHE A 48 4.15 4.51 -0.57
N GLY A 49 4.66 5.17 0.46
CA GLY A 49 3.95 6.26 1.12
C GLY A 49 3.59 7.40 0.18
N ALA A 50 4.43 7.65 -0.83
CA ALA A 50 4.17 8.68 -1.83
C ALA A 50 3.17 8.24 -2.91
N GLU A 51 2.87 6.95 -2.98
CA GLU A 51 2.02 6.37 -4.03
C GLU A 51 0.62 6.02 -3.52
N VAL A 52 0.45 5.89 -2.20
CA VAL A 52 -0.85 5.55 -1.63
C VAL A 52 -1.82 6.71 -1.82
N ARG A 53 -3.06 6.38 -2.16
CA ARG A 53 -4.12 7.37 -2.33
C ARG A 53 -5.00 7.40 -1.10
N ARG A 54 -5.26 8.60 -0.60
CA ARG A 54 -6.21 8.77 0.49
C ARG A 54 -7.62 8.80 -0.07
N MET A 55 -8.47 7.91 0.44
CA MET A 55 -9.85 7.84 0.01
C MET A 55 -10.72 7.46 1.21
N ASP A 56 -11.64 8.35 1.53
CA ASP A 56 -12.62 8.10 2.57
C ASP A 56 -13.75 7.24 2.02
N THR A 57 -14.12 6.21 2.74
CA THR A 57 -15.21 5.33 2.35
C THR A 57 -16.46 5.58 3.16
#